data_2aba2425f64f2ceb0aac525b43b8ad9d
#
_entry.id   2aba2425f64f2ceb0aac525b43b8ad9d
#
_cell.length_a   1.000
_cell.length_b   1.000
_cell.length_c   1.000
_cell.angle_alpha   90.00
_cell.angle_beta   90.00
_cell.angle_gamma   90.00
#
_symmetry.space_group_name_H-M   'P 1'
#
loop_
_entity.id
_entity.type
_entity.pdbx_description
1 polymer ?
#
loop_
_entity_poly.entity_id
_entity_poly.type
_entity_poly.pdbx_seq_one_letter_code
_entity_poly.pdbx_strand_id
1 'polypeptide(L)'
;MINLFNLNSYTIDLGSFDHHLHGSIVTEFEKEFCDYVGAKHGCALSSATNAIFLSLLNKDTTVDIPTLIPPVVANAITNSGNKVSFTDNTFWVGSSYYLHHFEDYSIIDSAQRVSRNQFKEHSPHDLMFFSFYPTKPVGGIDGGIIVSDDEDKINWFREASMNGMSYSLHNWDRELKFPGWKMYMNSAQAYVALQNLRKLDEK
;
A
#
# COMPACT_ATOMS: atom_id res chain seq x y z
N MET A 1 0.45 -27.60 -15.90
CA MET A 1 -0.23 -26.71 -14.92
C MET A 1 0.71 -25.56 -14.67
N ILE A 2 0.35 -24.33 -15.02
CA ILE A 2 1.16 -23.14 -14.75
C ILE A 2 0.92 -22.80 -13.28
N ASN A 3 1.94 -22.97 -12.43
CA ASN A 3 1.88 -22.48 -11.06
C ASN A 3 1.95 -20.95 -11.10
N LEU A 4 0.82 -20.29 -10.91
CA LEU A 4 0.74 -18.82 -10.78
C LEU A 4 1.38 -18.31 -9.47
N PHE A 5 1.68 -19.21 -8.54
CA PHE A 5 2.21 -18.88 -7.23
C PHE A 5 3.46 -19.71 -6.96
N ASN A 6 4.62 -19.08 -6.91
CA ASN A 6 5.75 -19.62 -6.16
C ASN A 6 5.53 -19.24 -4.70
N LEU A 7 4.83 -20.11 -3.98
CA LEU A 7 4.75 -19.96 -2.52
C LEU A 7 6.12 -20.31 -1.94
N ASN A 8 6.92 -19.28 -1.70
CA ASN A 8 8.11 -19.44 -0.89
C ASN A 8 7.68 -19.87 0.52
N SER A 9 8.30 -20.90 1.06
CA SER A 9 8.12 -21.25 2.47
C SER A 9 8.93 -20.26 3.32
N TYR A 10 8.28 -19.64 4.30
CA TYR A 10 8.93 -18.75 5.26
C TYR A 10 8.89 -19.40 6.64
N THR A 11 10.01 -19.41 7.33
CA THR A 11 10.03 -19.68 8.77
C THR A 11 10.00 -18.33 9.47
N ILE A 12 8.94 -18.06 10.22
CA ILE A 12 8.77 -16.82 10.97
C ILE A 12 8.82 -17.17 12.46
N ASP A 13 9.83 -16.67 13.15
CA ASP A 13 9.87 -16.70 14.61
C ASP A 13 9.07 -15.52 15.15
N LEU A 14 7.84 -15.77 15.56
CA LEU A 14 6.98 -14.74 16.14
C LEU A 14 7.53 -14.19 17.46
N GLY A 15 8.35 -14.97 18.17
CA GLY A 15 9.00 -14.53 19.41
C GLY A 15 10.10 -13.49 19.21
N SER A 16 10.58 -13.31 17.97
CA SER A 16 11.59 -12.30 17.64
C SER A 16 11.02 -10.88 17.47
N PHE A 17 9.69 -10.72 17.39
CA PHE A 17 9.08 -9.41 17.25
C PHE A 17 8.84 -8.75 18.59
N ASP A 18 9.17 -7.47 18.69
CA ASP A 18 8.86 -6.62 19.86
C ASP A 18 7.34 -6.44 20.05
N HIS A 19 6.55 -6.49 18.96
CA HIS A 19 5.10 -6.53 18.98
C HIS A 19 4.55 -7.23 17.73
N HIS A 20 3.55 -8.13 17.87
CA HIS A 20 3.05 -8.91 16.74
C HIS A 20 2.25 -8.09 15.71
N LEU A 21 1.57 -7.03 16.14
CA LEU A 21 0.71 -6.20 15.28
C LEU A 21 1.36 -4.87 14.89
N HIS A 22 2.15 -4.28 15.79
CA HIS A 22 2.71 -2.93 15.64
C HIS A 22 4.20 -2.93 16.00
N GLY A 23 4.93 -3.96 15.56
CA GLY A 23 6.34 -4.10 15.84
C GLY A 23 7.19 -3.09 15.05
N SER A 24 8.39 -2.82 15.58
CA SER A 24 9.40 -1.96 14.93
C SER A 24 9.74 -2.41 13.51
N ILE A 25 9.57 -3.69 13.20
CA ILE A 25 9.77 -4.27 11.86
C ILE A 25 8.87 -3.61 10.81
N VAL A 26 7.66 -3.12 11.17
CA VAL A 26 6.77 -2.41 10.26
C VAL A 26 7.38 -1.07 9.87
N THR A 27 7.90 -0.33 10.85
CA THR A 27 8.58 0.96 10.61
C THR A 27 9.88 0.78 9.81
N GLU A 28 10.64 -0.27 10.11
CA GLU A 28 11.84 -0.63 9.33
C GLU A 28 11.48 -0.92 7.87
N PHE A 29 10.44 -1.70 7.64
CA PHE A 29 9.95 -1.99 6.30
C PHE A 29 9.50 -0.73 5.56
N GLU A 30 8.70 0.13 6.20
CA GLU A 30 8.25 1.40 5.61
C GLU A 30 9.43 2.25 5.19
N LYS A 31 10.43 2.38 6.06
CA LYS A 31 11.64 3.16 5.78
C LYS A 31 12.42 2.59 4.58
N GLU A 32 12.76 1.31 4.61
CA GLU A 32 13.56 0.70 3.53
C GLU A 32 12.80 0.69 2.18
N PHE A 33 11.47 0.51 2.22
CA PHE A 33 10.66 0.58 1.00
C PHE A 33 10.63 2.01 0.42
N CYS A 34 10.45 3.03 1.27
CA CYS A 34 10.50 4.42 0.86
C CYS A 34 11.88 4.79 0.30
N ASP A 35 12.95 4.40 0.98
CA ASP A 35 14.33 4.61 0.49
C ASP A 35 14.54 3.95 -0.89
N TYR A 36 13.98 2.74 -1.10
CA TYR A 36 14.09 2.02 -2.37
C TYR A 36 13.37 2.74 -3.52
N VAL A 37 12.11 3.13 -3.30
CA VAL A 37 11.30 3.78 -4.37
C VAL A 37 11.55 5.27 -4.48
N GLY A 38 12.27 5.88 -3.54
CA GLY A 38 12.65 7.28 -3.55
C GLY A 38 11.58 8.24 -3.05
N ALA A 39 10.66 7.78 -2.20
CA ALA A 39 9.68 8.60 -1.48
C ALA A 39 10.20 8.95 -0.08
N LYS A 40 9.64 10.02 0.55
CA LYS A 40 10.03 10.41 1.91
C LYS A 40 9.25 9.68 2.99
N HIS A 41 7.97 9.43 2.75
CA HIS A 41 7.05 8.88 3.76
C HIS A 41 6.25 7.71 3.19
N GLY A 42 5.92 6.74 4.05
CA GLY A 42 5.08 5.61 3.69
C GLY A 42 4.25 5.12 4.85
N CYS A 43 3.10 4.53 4.52
CA CYS A 43 2.23 3.86 5.47
C CYS A 43 1.91 2.45 4.98
N ALA A 44 2.37 1.46 5.73
CA ALA A 44 2.12 0.05 5.44
C ALA A 44 0.72 -0.35 5.89
N LEU A 45 -0.01 -0.99 4.98
CA LEU A 45 -1.40 -1.41 5.14
C LEU A 45 -1.51 -2.94 4.98
N SER A 46 -2.57 -3.51 5.53
CA SER A 46 -2.80 -4.97 5.44
C SER A 46 -3.08 -5.46 4.01
N SER A 47 -3.40 -4.55 3.07
CA SER A 47 -3.48 -4.83 1.63
C SER A 47 -3.41 -3.53 0.81
N ALA A 48 -3.04 -3.62 -0.48
CA ALA A 48 -3.13 -2.49 -1.41
C ALA A 48 -4.58 -2.05 -1.68
N THR A 49 -5.54 -2.96 -1.56
CA THR A 49 -6.97 -2.67 -1.67
C THR A 49 -7.40 -1.61 -0.65
N ASN A 50 -6.83 -1.66 0.56
CA ASN A 50 -7.08 -0.65 1.60
C ASN A 50 -6.50 0.72 1.23
N ALA A 51 -5.36 0.76 0.53
CA ALA A 51 -4.81 2.02 0.01
C ALA A 51 -5.76 2.68 -1.00
N ILE A 52 -6.33 1.91 -1.93
CA ILE A 52 -7.33 2.40 -2.89
C ILE A 52 -8.56 2.93 -2.16
N PHE A 53 -9.12 2.13 -1.26
CA PHE A 53 -10.30 2.51 -0.48
C PHE A 53 -10.10 3.82 0.27
N LEU A 54 -9.01 3.92 1.06
CA LEU A 54 -8.74 5.11 1.88
C LEU A 54 -8.43 6.34 1.02
N SER A 55 -7.69 6.18 -0.10
CA SER A 55 -7.34 7.30 -0.99
C SER A 55 -8.55 7.95 -1.64
N LEU A 56 -9.59 7.16 -1.89
CA LEU A 56 -10.81 7.57 -2.57
C LEU A 56 -11.99 7.79 -1.64
N LEU A 57 -11.81 7.65 -0.34
CA LEU A 57 -12.90 7.71 0.63
C LEU A 57 -13.69 9.01 0.52
N ASN A 58 -15.01 8.90 0.23
CA ASN A 58 -15.97 10.01 0.14
C ASN A 58 -15.54 11.16 -0.80
N LYS A 59 -14.87 10.84 -1.91
CA LYS A 59 -14.46 11.85 -2.91
C LYS A 59 -15.55 12.24 -3.87
N ASP A 60 -16.67 11.47 -3.93
CA ASP A 60 -17.81 11.68 -4.84
C ASP A 60 -17.37 11.88 -6.31
N THR A 61 -16.53 10.95 -6.77
CA THR A 61 -15.96 11.02 -8.12
C THR A 61 -16.26 9.78 -8.94
N THR A 62 -15.97 9.84 -10.24
CA THR A 62 -15.96 8.68 -11.13
C THR A 62 -14.51 8.34 -11.47
N VAL A 63 -14.12 7.09 -11.24
CA VAL A 63 -12.77 6.59 -11.48
C VAL A 63 -12.78 5.68 -12.69
N ASP A 64 -11.97 6.02 -13.70
CA ASP A 64 -11.80 5.24 -14.92
C ASP A 64 -10.78 4.13 -14.67
N ILE A 65 -11.19 2.88 -14.85
CA ILE A 65 -10.31 1.72 -14.68
C ILE A 65 -10.35 0.80 -15.89
N PRO A 66 -9.26 0.04 -16.15
CA PRO A 66 -9.25 -0.95 -17.22
C PRO A 66 -10.30 -2.04 -17.02
N THR A 67 -10.97 -2.44 -18.10
CA THR A 67 -11.97 -3.54 -18.08
C THR A 67 -11.39 -4.86 -17.56
N LEU A 68 -10.12 -5.14 -17.86
CA LEU A 68 -9.41 -6.37 -17.46
C LEU A 68 -8.61 -6.20 -16.17
N ILE A 69 -9.10 -5.43 -15.21
CA ILE A 69 -8.44 -5.23 -13.91
C ILE A 69 -8.98 -6.23 -12.88
N PRO A 70 -8.18 -6.62 -11.86
CA PRO A 70 -8.68 -7.44 -10.77
C PRO A 70 -9.90 -6.80 -10.07
N PRO A 71 -10.96 -7.57 -9.78
CA PRO A 71 -12.21 -7.06 -9.20
C PRO A 71 -12.05 -6.27 -7.91
N VAL A 72 -10.97 -6.52 -7.15
CA VAL A 72 -10.67 -5.82 -5.90
C VAL A 72 -10.52 -4.31 -6.09
N VAL A 73 -10.07 -3.85 -7.27
CA VAL A 73 -9.92 -2.42 -7.58
C VAL A 73 -11.30 -1.77 -7.71
N ALA A 74 -12.18 -2.33 -8.56
CA ALA A 74 -13.55 -1.85 -8.72
C ALA A 74 -14.32 -1.86 -7.39
N ASN A 75 -14.16 -2.94 -6.60
CA ASN A 75 -14.81 -3.08 -5.30
C ASN A 75 -14.32 -2.01 -4.31
N ALA A 76 -13.02 -1.73 -4.24
CA ALA A 76 -12.46 -0.71 -3.36
C ALA A 76 -12.99 0.69 -3.70
N ILE A 77 -13.05 1.03 -4.99
CA ILE A 77 -13.60 2.29 -5.48
C ILE A 77 -15.09 2.42 -5.10
N THR A 78 -15.89 1.38 -5.39
CA THR A 78 -17.33 1.41 -5.09
C THR A 78 -17.58 1.49 -3.57
N ASN A 79 -16.84 0.70 -2.78
CA ASN A 79 -16.98 0.70 -1.32
C ASN A 79 -16.51 2.01 -0.67
N SER A 80 -15.65 2.78 -1.33
CA SER A 80 -15.23 4.12 -0.88
C SER A 80 -16.25 5.23 -1.22
N GLY A 81 -17.41 4.88 -1.79
CA GLY A 81 -18.49 5.82 -2.12
C GLY A 81 -18.37 6.46 -3.50
N ASN A 82 -17.54 5.91 -4.38
CA ASN A 82 -17.29 6.46 -5.71
C ASN A 82 -17.90 5.58 -6.82
N LYS A 83 -17.93 6.11 -8.04
CA LYS A 83 -18.41 5.42 -9.23
C LYS A 83 -17.25 4.86 -10.02
N VAL A 84 -17.47 3.74 -10.68
CA VAL A 84 -16.51 3.12 -11.60
C VAL A 84 -16.97 3.33 -13.04
N SER A 85 -16.03 3.70 -13.89
CA SER A 85 -16.16 3.70 -15.35
C SER A 85 -15.08 2.78 -15.92
N PHE A 86 -15.41 1.98 -16.93
CA PHE A 86 -14.49 1.03 -17.54
C PHE A 86 -13.93 1.53 -18.85
N THR A 87 -12.64 1.31 -19.07
CA THR A 87 -11.93 1.67 -20.31
C THR A 87 -11.21 0.45 -20.89
N ASP A 88 -10.96 0.45 -22.19
CA ASP A 88 -10.23 -0.62 -22.88
C ASP A 88 -8.71 -0.45 -22.83
N ASN A 89 -8.19 0.14 -21.75
CA ASN A 89 -6.76 0.34 -21.54
C ASN A 89 -6.10 -0.96 -21.04
N THR A 90 -5.03 -1.40 -21.72
CA THR A 90 -4.23 -2.58 -21.34
C THR A 90 -2.78 -2.23 -20.95
N PHE A 91 -2.37 -0.96 -21.03
CA PHE A 91 -0.99 -0.53 -20.76
C PHE A 91 -0.57 -0.62 -19.29
N TRP A 92 -1.50 -0.91 -18.39
CA TRP A 92 -1.25 -1.08 -16.96
C TRP A 92 -0.54 -2.40 -16.62
N VAL A 93 -0.61 -3.40 -17.50
CA VAL A 93 -0.06 -4.73 -17.24
C VAL A 93 1.47 -4.67 -17.12
N GLY A 94 1.99 -5.07 -15.97
CA GLY A 94 3.43 -5.00 -15.65
C GLY A 94 3.97 -3.58 -15.48
N SER A 95 3.10 -2.57 -15.33
CA SER A 95 3.44 -1.17 -15.23
C SER A 95 2.74 -0.49 -14.05
N SER A 96 2.97 0.82 -13.90
CA SER A 96 2.18 1.71 -13.06
C SER A 96 1.22 2.49 -13.93
N TYR A 97 0.10 2.90 -13.38
CA TYR A 97 -0.85 3.78 -14.07
C TYR A 97 -1.50 4.76 -13.10
N TYR A 98 -1.96 5.90 -13.62
CA TYR A 98 -2.75 6.85 -12.84
C TYR A 98 -4.15 6.28 -12.63
N LEU A 99 -4.47 5.97 -11.37
CA LEU A 99 -5.81 5.50 -11.00
C LEU A 99 -6.82 6.65 -11.03
N HIS A 100 -6.39 7.84 -10.55
CA HIS A 100 -7.22 9.03 -10.57
C HIS A 100 -6.38 10.31 -10.46
N HIS A 101 -6.87 11.40 -11.06
CA HIS A 101 -6.28 12.72 -10.96
C HIS A 101 -7.23 13.64 -10.18
N PHE A 102 -6.70 14.29 -9.14
CA PHE A 102 -7.31 15.43 -8.49
C PHE A 102 -6.61 16.73 -8.92
N GLU A 103 -7.10 17.87 -8.50
CA GLU A 103 -6.52 19.17 -8.86
C GLU A 103 -5.06 19.31 -8.38
N ASP A 104 -4.77 18.87 -7.14
CA ASP A 104 -3.48 19.08 -6.49
C ASP A 104 -2.58 17.85 -6.47
N TYR A 105 -3.08 16.65 -6.76
CA TYR A 105 -2.33 15.40 -6.71
C TYR A 105 -3.00 14.29 -7.52
N SER A 106 -2.24 13.24 -7.76
CA SER A 106 -2.75 12.03 -8.41
C SER A 106 -2.63 10.81 -7.50
N ILE A 107 -3.47 9.80 -7.75
CA ILE A 107 -3.34 8.47 -7.17
C ILE A 107 -2.77 7.54 -8.25
N ILE A 108 -1.70 6.83 -7.90
CA ILE A 108 -0.98 5.96 -8.83
C ILE A 108 -1.03 4.53 -8.31
N ASP A 109 -1.57 3.63 -9.13
CA ASP A 109 -1.50 2.19 -8.88
C ASP A 109 -0.18 1.64 -9.44
N SER A 110 0.69 1.20 -8.56
CA SER A 110 1.94 0.53 -8.88
C SER A 110 2.00 -0.92 -8.34
N ALA A 111 0.85 -1.58 -8.25
CA ALA A 111 0.77 -2.95 -7.76
C ALA A 111 1.53 -3.98 -8.62
N GLN A 112 1.96 -3.62 -9.83
CA GLN A 112 2.69 -4.51 -10.75
C GLN A 112 4.09 -4.05 -11.10
N ARG A 113 4.53 -2.90 -10.61
CA ARG A 113 5.86 -2.37 -10.85
C ARG A 113 6.47 -1.89 -9.53
N VAL A 114 7.72 -2.31 -9.25
CA VAL A 114 8.55 -1.78 -8.17
C VAL A 114 9.95 -1.58 -8.74
N SER A 115 10.46 -0.34 -8.71
CA SER A 115 11.81 -0.01 -9.18
C SER A 115 12.44 1.10 -8.34
N ARG A 116 13.77 1.16 -8.36
CA ARG A 116 14.51 2.19 -7.63
C ARG A 116 14.14 3.59 -8.11
N ASN A 117 13.95 4.49 -7.15
CA ASN A 117 13.61 5.90 -7.38
C ASN A 117 12.33 6.13 -8.21
N GLN A 118 11.46 5.12 -8.32
CA GLN A 118 10.25 5.19 -9.14
C GLN A 118 9.33 6.35 -8.74
N PHE A 119 9.21 6.67 -7.46
CA PHE A 119 8.38 7.77 -6.99
C PHE A 119 8.89 9.14 -7.46
N LYS A 120 10.20 9.29 -7.69
CA LYS A 120 10.80 10.55 -8.18
C LYS A 120 10.38 10.94 -9.61
N GLU A 121 9.73 10.03 -10.35
CA GLU A 121 9.13 10.31 -11.65
C GLU A 121 7.80 11.10 -11.53
N HIS A 122 7.30 11.33 -10.30
CA HIS A 122 5.99 11.87 -9.98
C HIS A 122 6.05 13.14 -9.11
N SER A 123 4.90 13.80 -8.94
CA SER A 123 4.80 14.95 -8.04
C SER A 123 5.02 14.54 -6.57
N PRO A 124 5.68 15.38 -5.74
CA PRO A 124 5.85 15.09 -4.32
C PRO A 124 4.52 14.96 -3.56
N HIS A 125 3.42 15.52 -4.08
CA HIS A 125 2.09 15.43 -3.47
C HIS A 125 1.28 14.22 -3.95
N ASP A 126 1.77 13.48 -4.95
CA ASP A 126 1.09 12.28 -5.44
C ASP A 126 1.09 11.18 -4.38
N LEU A 127 0.11 10.29 -4.50
CA LEU A 127 -0.03 9.09 -3.70
C LEU A 127 0.24 7.88 -4.59
N MET A 128 1.26 7.10 -4.28
CA MET A 128 1.56 5.87 -5.02
C MET A 128 1.41 4.67 -4.08
N PHE A 129 0.67 3.64 -4.50
CA PHE A 129 0.53 2.45 -3.71
C PHE A 129 1.08 1.20 -4.41
N PHE A 130 1.54 0.26 -3.61
CA PHE A 130 2.13 -1.00 -4.02
C PHE A 130 1.46 -2.16 -3.30
N SER A 131 1.50 -3.33 -3.94
CA SER A 131 0.91 -4.56 -3.40
C SER A 131 1.99 -5.59 -3.10
N PHE A 132 1.82 -6.27 -1.97
CA PHE A 132 2.65 -7.40 -1.55
C PHE A 132 1.89 -8.72 -1.56
N TYR A 133 0.80 -8.78 -2.34
CA TYR A 133 0.16 -10.06 -2.66
C TYR A 133 1.22 -11.02 -3.24
N PRO A 134 1.18 -12.34 -2.97
CA PRO A 134 2.28 -13.27 -3.30
C PRO A 134 2.78 -13.26 -4.74
N THR A 135 1.94 -12.88 -5.71
CA THR A 135 2.32 -12.82 -7.14
C THR A 135 2.93 -11.50 -7.58
N LYS A 136 3.08 -10.53 -6.67
CA LYS A 136 3.58 -9.18 -6.99
C LYS A 136 5.10 -9.12 -6.98
N PRO A 137 5.73 -8.05 -7.55
CA PRO A 137 7.18 -7.97 -7.70
C PRO A 137 7.97 -8.22 -6.41
N VAL A 138 7.61 -7.57 -5.32
CA VAL A 138 8.20 -7.85 -4.01
C VAL A 138 7.62 -9.16 -3.47
N GLY A 139 6.30 -9.30 -3.54
CA GLY A 139 5.57 -10.44 -3.00
C GLY A 139 5.71 -10.57 -1.48
N GLY A 140 4.70 -11.06 -0.81
CA GLY A 140 4.70 -11.28 0.63
C GLY A 140 3.69 -12.36 0.99
N ILE A 141 3.28 -12.40 2.26
CA ILE A 141 2.12 -13.19 2.67
C ILE A 141 0.85 -12.51 2.16
N ASP A 142 0.79 -11.20 2.30
CA ASP A 142 -0.16 -10.20 1.81
C ASP A 142 0.36 -8.84 2.26
N GLY A 143 -0.32 -7.75 1.90
CA GLY A 143 0.01 -6.40 2.33
C GLY A 143 -0.01 -5.39 1.20
N GLY A 144 0.19 -4.15 1.59
CA GLY A 144 0.38 -3.02 0.69
C GLY A 144 1.09 -1.90 1.41
N ILE A 145 1.55 -0.92 0.65
CA ILE A 145 2.08 0.34 1.19
C ILE A 145 1.61 1.47 0.30
N ILE A 146 1.31 2.61 0.90
CA ILE A 146 1.12 3.87 0.21
C ILE A 146 2.27 4.79 0.56
N VAL A 147 2.83 5.47 -0.44
CA VAL A 147 3.96 6.39 -0.28
C VAL A 147 3.66 7.76 -0.87
N SER A 148 4.30 8.79 -0.32
CA SER A 148 4.26 10.18 -0.76
C SER A 148 5.43 10.96 -0.15
N ASP A 149 5.71 12.16 -0.68
CA ASP A 149 6.55 13.14 0.02
C ASP A 149 5.71 14.07 0.92
N ASP A 150 4.39 13.95 0.88
CA ASP A 150 3.43 14.69 1.70
C ASP A 150 3.21 13.96 3.03
N GLU A 151 3.87 14.45 4.08
CA GLU A 151 3.83 13.85 5.41
C GLU A 151 2.43 13.87 6.03
N ASP A 152 1.67 14.93 5.82
CA ASP A 152 0.33 15.09 6.42
C ASP A 152 -0.64 14.05 5.85
N LYS A 153 -0.58 13.82 4.52
CA LYS A 153 -1.38 12.76 3.89
C LYS A 153 -1.01 11.39 4.45
N ILE A 154 0.29 11.06 4.55
CA ILE A 154 0.73 9.76 5.06
C ILE A 154 0.36 9.57 6.53
N ASN A 155 0.46 10.60 7.34
CA ASN A 155 0.01 10.56 8.74
C ASN A 155 -1.49 10.32 8.85
N TRP A 156 -2.29 10.93 7.97
CA TRP A 156 -3.73 10.64 7.92
C TRP A 156 -4.01 9.16 7.59
N PHE A 157 -3.31 8.56 6.61
CA PHE A 157 -3.44 7.12 6.30
C PHE A 157 -3.08 6.26 7.50
N ARG A 158 -2.04 6.62 8.22
CA ARG A 158 -1.57 5.92 9.41
C ARG A 158 -2.63 5.94 10.51
N GLU A 159 -3.19 7.10 10.81
CA GLU A 159 -4.27 7.25 11.78
C GLU A 159 -5.55 6.53 11.31
N ALA A 160 -5.96 6.73 10.07
CA ALA A 160 -7.16 6.10 9.50
C ALA A 160 -7.08 4.57 9.54
N SER A 161 -5.93 3.99 9.21
CA SER A 161 -5.71 2.54 9.26
C SER A 161 -5.63 1.97 10.66
N MET A 162 -5.43 2.82 11.68
CA MET A 162 -5.35 2.47 13.09
C MET A 162 -6.60 2.88 13.88
N ASN A 163 -7.78 2.68 13.33
CA ASN A 163 -9.08 2.98 13.92
C ASN A 163 -9.34 4.49 14.14
N GLY A 164 -8.67 5.37 13.41
CA GLY A 164 -8.78 6.84 13.56
C GLY A 164 -8.11 7.36 14.83
N MET A 165 -7.16 6.62 15.37
CA MET A 165 -6.44 6.99 16.59
C MET A 165 -5.11 7.66 16.23
N SER A 166 -4.64 8.55 17.13
CA SER A 166 -3.29 9.08 17.03
C SER A 166 -2.26 7.95 16.99
N TYR A 167 -1.27 8.09 16.08
CA TYR A 167 -0.24 7.06 15.94
C TYR A 167 0.70 7.07 17.15
N SER A 168 0.77 5.94 17.83
CA SER A 168 1.78 5.66 18.85
C SER A 168 2.03 4.15 18.88
N LEU A 169 3.29 3.74 18.72
CA LEU A 169 3.67 2.33 18.73
C LEU A 169 3.42 1.66 20.10
N HIS A 170 3.61 2.39 21.19
CA HIS A 170 3.73 1.80 22.52
C HIS A 170 2.76 2.39 23.55
N ASN A 171 1.86 3.29 23.16
CA ASN A 171 1.01 3.97 24.11
C ASN A 171 -0.47 3.61 23.94
N TRP A 172 -1.12 3.16 25.01
CA TRP A 172 -2.55 2.88 25.04
C TRP A 172 -3.38 4.15 25.22
N ASP A 173 -2.77 5.27 25.61
CA ASP A 173 -3.42 6.58 25.74
C ASP A 173 -3.53 7.28 24.37
N ARG A 174 -4.13 6.58 23.41
CA ARG A 174 -4.35 7.09 22.05
C ARG A 174 -5.61 7.91 22.01
N GLU A 175 -5.50 9.11 21.45
CA GLU A 175 -6.65 9.94 21.19
C GLU A 175 -7.41 9.44 19.96
N LEU A 176 -8.72 9.28 20.07
CA LEU A 176 -9.60 9.03 18.92
C LEU A 176 -9.87 10.36 18.22
N LYS A 177 -9.35 10.53 17.02
CA LYS A 177 -9.48 11.77 16.23
C LYS A 177 -10.70 11.74 15.31
N PHE A 178 -11.00 10.58 14.73
CA PHE A 178 -12.12 10.38 13.81
C PHE A 178 -12.45 8.88 13.70
N PRO A 179 -13.63 8.50 13.17
CA PRO A 179 -13.94 7.11 12.86
C PRO A 179 -12.98 6.57 11.79
N GLY A 180 -12.22 5.53 12.13
CA GLY A 180 -11.23 4.92 11.24
C GLY A 180 -11.45 3.42 11.06
N TRP A 181 -10.44 2.74 10.50
CA TRP A 181 -10.48 1.33 10.12
C TRP A 181 -9.32 0.56 10.74
N LYS A 182 -9.46 -0.75 10.84
CA LYS A 182 -8.39 -1.66 11.24
C LYS A 182 -7.73 -2.23 9.99
N MET A 183 -6.84 -1.45 9.37
CA MET A 183 -6.23 -1.74 8.07
C MET A 183 -4.70 -1.71 8.07
N TYR A 184 -4.05 -1.65 9.23
CA TYR A 184 -2.59 -1.63 9.36
C TYR A 184 -1.96 -2.97 8.99
N MET A 185 -0.72 -2.94 8.54
CA MET A 185 0.12 -4.13 8.33
C MET A 185 0.59 -4.68 9.68
N ASN A 186 0.61 -6.01 9.83
CA ASN A 186 1.18 -6.67 11.01
C ASN A 186 2.66 -7.02 10.81
N SER A 187 3.34 -7.36 11.92
CA SER A 187 4.77 -7.64 11.92
C SER A 187 5.18 -8.81 11.03
N ALA A 188 4.38 -9.86 10.93
CA ALA A 188 4.70 -11.00 10.08
C ALA A 188 4.61 -10.65 8.58
N GLN A 189 3.60 -9.87 8.19
CA GLN A 189 3.49 -9.35 6.81
C GLN A 189 4.70 -8.45 6.47
N ALA A 190 5.03 -7.51 7.36
CA ALA A 190 6.16 -6.60 7.17
C ALA A 190 7.49 -7.34 7.08
N TYR A 191 7.73 -8.33 7.94
CA TYR A 191 8.93 -9.14 7.92
C TYR A 191 9.14 -9.84 6.58
N VAL A 192 8.11 -10.53 6.07
CA VAL A 192 8.23 -11.26 4.79
C VAL A 192 8.41 -10.28 3.63
N ALA A 193 7.67 -9.18 3.59
CA ALA A 193 7.80 -8.16 2.56
C ALA A 193 9.22 -7.54 2.57
N LEU A 194 9.78 -7.24 3.76
CA LEU A 194 11.13 -6.70 3.92
C LEU A 194 12.20 -7.67 3.42
N GLN A 195 12.10 -8.96 3.79
CA GLN A 195 13.05 -9.97 3.31
C GLN A 195 13.04 -10.10 1.78
N ASN A 196 11.87 -9.97 1.15
CA ASN A 196 11.74 -10.04 -0.29
C ASN A 196 12.18 -8.75 -0.99
N LEU A 197 11.94 -7.59 -0.39
CA LEU A 197 12.47 -6.31 -0.87
C LEU A 197 13.99 -6.31 -0.96
N ARG A 198 14.66 -6.78 0.09
CA ARG A 198 16.14 -6.86 0.15
C ARG A 198 16.74 -7.78 -0.91
N LYS A 199 15.97 -8.74 -1.42
CA LYS A 199 16.37 -9.66 -2.49
C LYS A 199 15.94 -9.20 -3.89
N LEU A 200 15.28 -8.04 -4.01
CA LEU A 200 14.69 -7.62 -5.29
C LEU A 200 15.76 -7.32 -6.35
N ASP A 201 16.90 -6.76 -5.93
CA ASP A 201 18.02 -6.44 -6.83
C ASP A 201 18.91 -7.65 -7.16
N GLU A 202 18.67 -8.80 -6.53
CA GLU A 202 19.42 -10.04 -6.78
C GLU A 202 18.80 -10.89 -7.90
N LYS A 203 17.63 -10.48 -8.39
CA LYS A 203 16.84 -11.15 -9.45
C LYS A 203 17.06 -10.48 -10.80
#